data_6bd5a9afdf375439aa31274d02807d03
#
_entry.id   6bd5a9afdf375439aa31274d02807d03
#
_cell.length_a   1.000
_cell.length_b   1.000
_cell.length_c   1.000
_cell.angle_alpha   90.00
_cell.angle_beta   90.00
_cell.angle_gamma   90.00
#
_symmetry.space_group_name_H-M   'P 1'
#
loop_
_entity.id
_entity.type
_entity.pdbx_description
1 polymer ?
#
loop_
_entity_poly.entity_id
_entity_poly.type
_entity_poly.pdbx_seq_one_letter_code
_entity_poly.pdbx_strand_id
1 'polypeptide(L)'
;MTADEVVPPEVERLAGLVGPERDAILDEMETHAREESFPIVGPAIGGWLALLARAVDARRVFEFGSGFGYSAYWFARTLPADGEVVLTEIDADELDLARTFFDRAGLTDRA
;
A
#
# COMPACT_ATOMS: atom_id res chain seq x y z
N MET A 1 -20.61 -12.65 3.28
CA MET A 1 -20.47 -11.17 3.32
C MET A 1 -19.25 -10.78 2.53
N THR A 2 -19.41 -9.91 1.55
CA THR A 2 -18.30 -9.36 0.77
C THR A 2 -17.77 -8.07 1.41
N ALA A 3 -16.59 -7.61 1.00
CA ALA A 3 -16.07 -6.31 1.47
C ALA A 3 -17.01 -5.16 1.14
N ASP A 4 -17.70 -5.22 -0.01
CA ASP A 4 -18.67 -4.20 -0.42
C ASP A 4 -19.91 -4.15 0.46
N GLU A 5 -20.25 -5.25 1.11
CA GLU A 5 -21.38 -5.30 2.06
C GLU A 5 -20.99 -4.74 3.42
N VAL A 6 -19.69 -4.78 3.78
CA VAL A 6 -19.21 -4.24 5.06
C VAL A 6 -19.04 -2.73 4.98
N VAL A 7 -18.44 -2.25 3.88
CA VAL A 7 -18.22 -0.83 3.62
C VAL A 7 -18.93 -0.45 2.32
N PRO A 8 -20.00 0.37 2.39
CA PRO A 8 -20.67 0.82 1.17
C PRO A 8 -19.71 1.50 0.21
N PRO A 9 -19.83 1.26 -1.12
CA PRO A 9 -18.93 1.86 -2.12
C PRO A 9 -18.89 3.38 -2.06
N GLU A 10 -19.97 4.02 -1.70
CA GLU A 10 -20.04 5.49 -1.58
C GLU A 10 -19.16 6.00 -0.44
N VAL A 11 -19.11 5.27 0.66
CA VAL A 11 -18.28 5.63 1.83
C VAL A 11 -16.80 5.45 1.48
N GLU A 12 -16.47 4.37 0.83
CA GLU A 12 -15.10 4.13 0.38
C GLU A 12 -14.63 5.19 -0.61
N ARG A 13 -15.48 5.56 -1.56
CA ARG A 13 -15.17 6.62 -2.52
C ARG A 13 -14.96 7.97 -1.82
N LEU A 14 -15.82 8.31 -0.88
CA LEU A 14 -15.68 9.55 -0.11
C LEU A 14 -14.38 9.56 0.70
N ALA A 15 -14.06 8.46 1.36
CA ALA A 15 -12.82 8.33 2.12
C ALA A 15 -11.59 8.51 1.22
N GLY A 16 -11.63 7.97 0.00
CA GLY A 16 -10.57 8.16 -0.98
C GLY A 16 -10.41 9.61 -1.43
N LEU A 17 -11.50 10.39 -1.51
CA LEU A 17 -11.47 11.79 -1.90
C LEU A 17 -10.89 12.70 -0.81
N VAL A 18 -11.08 12.35 0.46
CA VAL A 18 -10.63 13.18 1.60
C VAL A 18 -9.39 12.62 2.28
N GLY A 19 -8.89 11.50 1.81
CA GLY A 19 -7.70 10.85 2.35
C GLY A 19 -6.39 11.50 1.91
N PRO A 20 -5.25 10.94 2.31
CA PRO A 20 -3.95 11.46 1.92
C PRO A 20 -3.75 11.44 0.40
N GLU A 21 -2.90 12.33 -0.07
CA GLU A 21 -2.61 12.46 -1.49
C GLU A 21 -2.07 11.15 -2.07
N ARG A 22 -2.59 10.80 -3.23
CA ARG A 22 -2.18 9.61 -3.99
C ARG A 22 -1.22 10.04 -5.09
N ASP A 23 -0.32 9.15 -5.48
CA ASP A 23 0.61 9.39 -6.58
C ASP A 23 0.31 8.45 -7.77
N ALA A 24 1.03 8.68 -8.87
CA ALA A 24 0.84 7.90 -10.08
C ALA A 24 1.19 6.42 -9.90
N ILE A 25 2.13 6.10 -9.03
CA ILE A 25 2.50 4.71 -8.75
C ILE A 25 1.36 3.98 -8.05
N LEU A 26 0.72 4.62 -7.08
CA LEU A 26 -0.47 4.04 -6.42
C LEU A 26 -1.59 3.79 -7.43
N ASP A 27 -1.82 4.72 -8.36
CA ASP A 27 -2.83 4.54 -9.40
C ASP A 27 -2.50 3.32 -10.28
N GLU A 28 -1.25 3.13 -10.65
CA GLU A 28 -0.81 1.97 -11.41
C GLU A 28 -0.97 0.66 -10.63
N MET A 29 -0.61 0.67 -9.35
CA MET A 29 -0.76 -0.50 -8.49
C MET A 29 -2.23 -0.90 -8.36
N GLU A 30 -3.11 0.07 -8.20
CA GLU A 30 -4.56 -0.18 -8.10
C GLU A 30 -5.14 -0.68 -9.43
N THR A 31 -4.66 -0.16 -10.54
CA THR A 31 -5.04 -0.65 -11.87
C THR A 31 -4.60 -2.08 -12.07
N HIS A 32 -3.35 -2.39 -11.73
CA HIS A 32 -2.82 -3.76 -11.78
C HIS A 32 -3.68 -4.72 -10.95
N ALA A 33 -4.04 -4.32 -9.74
CA ALA A 33 -4.89 -5.15 -8.87
C ALA A 33 -6.25 -5.45 -9.51
N ARG A 34 -6.87 -4.46 -10.16
CA ARG A 34 -8.14 -4.66 -10.84
C ARG A 34 -8.00 -5.59 -12.04
N GLU A 35 -6.97 -5.37 -12.86
CA GLU A 35 -6.74 -6.17 -14.07
C GLU A 35 -6.45 -7.64 -13.76
N GLU A 36 -5.71 -7.89 -12.70
CA GLU A 36 -5.34 -9.25 -12.28
C GLU A 36 -6.30 -9.86 -11.26
N SER A 37 -7.35 -9.14 -10.88
CA SER A 37 -8.27 -9.54 -9.81
C SER A 37 -7.52 -9.88 -8.52
N PHE A 38 -6.47 -9.12 -8.22
CA PHE A 38 -5.64 -9.32 -7.04
C PHE A 38 -6.24 -8.53 -5.87
N PRO A 39 -6.44 -9.15 -4.69
CA PRO A 39 -7.01 -8.44 -3.54
C PRO A 39 -5.99 -7.48 -2.92
N ILE A 40 -6.38 -6.22 -2.79
CA ILE A 40 -5.61 -5.20 -2.07
C ILE A 40 -6.52 -4.51 -1.06
N VAL A 41 -5.92 -3.84 -0.08
CA VAL A 41 -6.71 -3.12 0.94
C VAL A 41 -7.39 -1.87 0.39
N GLY A 42 -6.91 -1.32 -0.70
CA GLY A 42 -7.47 -0.12 -1.33
C GLY A 42 -6.98 1.18 -0.70
N PRO A 43 -7.28 2.31 -1.36
CA PRO A 43 -6.72 3.62 -0.95
C PRO A 43 -7.22 4.12 0.41
N ALA A 44 -8.47 3.84 0.77
CA ALA A 44 -9.00 4.28 2.07
C ALA A 44 -8.24 3.63 3.22
N ILE A 45 -8.08 2.30 3.17
CA ILE A 45 -7.34 1.56 4.20
C ILE A 45 -5.85 1.89 4.12
N GLY A 46 -5.28 2.02 2.92
CA GLY A 46 -3.90 2.43 2.74
C GLY A 46 -3.61 3.76 3.43
N GLY A 47 -4.48 4.74 3.25
CA GLY A 47 -4.38 6.02 3.93
C GLY A 47 -4.44 5.90 5.46
N TRP A 48 -5.31 5.05 5.99
CA TRP A 48 -5.37 4.77 7.43
C TRP A 48 -4.10 4.12 7.95
N LEU A 49 -3.54 3.16 7.23
CA LEU A 49 -2.29 2.51 7.61
C LEU A 49 -1.15 3.55 7.69
N ALA A 50 -1.06 4.42 6.71
CA ALA A 50 -0.08 5.50 6.70
C ALA A 50 -0.26 6.44 7.90
N LEU A 51 -1.49 6.84 8.18
CA LEU A 51 -1.80 7.71 9.32
C LEU A 51 -1.42 7.06 10.64
N LEU A 52 -1.78 5.80 10.84
CA LEU A 52 -1.45 5.07 12.07
C LEU A 52 0.06 4.92 12.26
N ALA A 53 0.79 4.62 11.19
CA ALA A 53 2.25 4.53 11.25
C ALA A 53 2.87 5.86 11.72
N ARG A 54 2.36 6.99 11.21
CA ARG A 54 2.82 8.32 11.66
C ARG A 54 2.44 8.60 13.10
N ALA A 55 1.22 8.22 13.50
CA ALA A 55 0.72 8.48 14.85
C ALA A 55 1.55 7.78 15.93
N VAL A 56 2.12 6.61 15.63
CA VAL A 56 2.97 5.87 16.57
C VAL A 56 4.46 6.09 16.34
N ASP A 57 4.83 7.02 15.45
CA ASP A 57 6.23 7.28 15.08
C ASP A 57 6.96 6.00 14.63
N ALA A 58 6.31 5.19 13.81
CA ALA A 58 6.89 3.96 13.32
C ALA A 58 8.14 4.23 12.48
N ARG A 59 9.21 3.46 12.72
CA ARG A 59 10.43 3.48 11.93
C ARG A 59 10.63 2.19 11.16
N ARG A 60 10.04 1.12 11.65
CA ARG A 60 10.12 -0.19 11.02
C ARG A 60 8.71 -0.79 10.97
N VAL A 61 8.35 -1.31 9.80
CA VAL A 61 7.10 -2.04 9.60
C VAL A 61 7.45 -3.40 9.03
N PHE A 62 6.89 -4.44 9.62
CA PHE A 62 7.04 -5.80 9.13
C PHE A 62 5.68 -6.27 8.63
N GLU A 63 5.62 -6.73 7.39
CA GLU A 63 4.37 -7.10 6.75
C GLU A 63 4.34 -8.59 6.40
N PHE A 64 3.29 -9.28 6.83
CA PHE A 64 3.05 -10.67 6.46
C PHE A 64 2.17 -10.73 5.20
N GLY A 65 2.68 -11.39 4.14
CA GLY A 65 1.92 -11.55 2.91
C GLY A 65 1.77 -10.25 2.14
N SER A 66 2.86 -9.75 1.59
CA SER A 66 2.91 -8.42 0.98
C SER A 66 2.33 -8.34 -0.43
N GLY A 67 2.14 -9.46 -1.13
CA GLY A 67 1.79 -9.43 -2.53
C GLY A 67 2.79 -8.62 -3.33
N PHE A 68 2.31 -7.76 -4.22
CA PHE A 68 3.18 -6.86 -4.99
C PHE A 68 3.47 -5.53 -4.28
N GLY A 69 3.21 -5.45 -2.96
CA GLY A 69 3.69 -4.37 -2.11
C GLY A 69 2.77 -3.15 -1.98
N TYR A 70 1.48 -3.28 -2.24
CA TYR A 70 0.57 -2.13 -2.20
C TYR A 70 0.49 -1.47 -0.82
N SER A 71 0.17 -2.21 0.24
CA SER A 71 0.14 -1.64 1.59
C SER A 71 1.53 -1.24 2.07
N ALA A 72 2.55 -2.02 1.73
CA ALA A 72 3.94 -1.67 2.03
C ALA A 72 4.35 -0.33 1.42
N TYR A 73 3.86 -0.04 0.21
CA TYR A 73 4.11 1.23 -0.45
C TYR A 73 3.53 2.41 0.34
N TRP A 74 2.31 2.27 0.86
CA TRP A 74 1.71 3.29 1.72
C TRP A 74 2.58 3.57 2.95
N PHE A 75 3.11 2.53 3.58
CA PHE A 75 4.02 2.69 4.72
C PHE A 75 5.33 3.36 4.29
N ALA A 76 5.95 2.88 3.22
CA ALA A 76 7.26 3.37 2.78
C ALA A 76 7.26 4.86 2.46
N ARG A 77 6.19 5.38 1.87
CA ARG A 77 6.02 6.81 1.61
C ARG A 77 5.99 7.65 2.87
N THR A 78 5.52 7.06 3.95
CA THR A 78 5.18 7.76 5.19
C THR A 78 6.29 7.72 6.22
N LEU A 79 7.09 6.65 6.23
CA LEU A 79 8.17 6.48 7.19
C LEU A 79 9.26 7.55 7.00
N PRO A 80 10.00 7.89 8.08
CA PRO A 80 11.13 8.80 7.95
C PRO A 80 12.21 8.22 7.02
N ALA A 81 13.15 9.07 6.60
CA ALA A 81 14.18 8.69 5.62
C ALA A 81 15.02 7.47 6.04
N ASP A 82 15.20 7.26 7.34
CA ASP A 82 15.89 6.10 7.90
C ASP A 82 14.95 4.93 8.21
N GLY A 83 13.68 5.04 7.83
CA GLY A 83 12.68 4.02 8.05
C GLY A 83 12.79 2.84 7.08
N GLU A 84 12.17 1.74 7.44
CA GLU A 84 12.24 0.49 6.69
C GLU A 84 10.92 -0.26 6.75
N VAL A 85 10.49 -0.79 5.61
CA VAL A 85 9.39 -1.76 5.52
C VAL A 85 9.96 -3.09 5.08
N VAL A 86 9.72 -4.14 5.85
CA VAL A 86 10.14 -5.50 5.50
C VAL A 86 8.93 -6.22 4.90
N LEU A 87 9.02 -6.55 3.62
CA LEU A 87 7.99 -7.27 2.91
C LEU A 87 8.27 -8.77 2.99
N THR A 88 7.20 -9.55 3.15
CA THR A 88 7.28 -11.00 3.05
C THR A 88 6.24 -11.50 2.07
N GLU A 89 6.64 -12.39 1.18
CA GLU A 89 5.79 -12.97 0.18
C GLU A 89 6.40 -14.27 -0.32
N ILE A 90 5.62 -15.33 -0.48
CA ILE A 90 6.12 -16.60 -1.01
C ILE A 90 6.23 -16.60 -2.54
N ASP A 91 5.47 -15.76 -3.23
CA ASP A 91 5.55 -15.65 -4.68
C ASP A 91 6.65 -14.65 -5.07
N ALA A 92 7.75 -15.17 -5.61
CA ALA A 92 8.89 -14.36 -6.00
C ALA A 92 8.54 -13.35 -7.09
N ASP A 93 7.60 -13.68 -7.98
CA ASP A 93 7.17 -12.75 -9.03
C ASP A 93 6.47 -11.53 -8.45
N GLU A 94 5.69 -11.71 -7.40
CA GLU A 94 5.06 -10.60 -6.69
C GLU A 94 6.10 -9.69 -6.02
N LEU A 95 7.12 -10.26 -5.39
CA LEU A 95 8.21 -9.47 -4.82
C LEU A 95 9.01 -8.70 -5.87
N ASP A 96 9.24 -9.30 -7.02
CA ASP A 96 9.94 -8.64 -8.12
C ASP A 96 9.12 -7.46 -8.64
N LEU A 97 7.81 -7.62 -8.74
CA LEU A 97 6.91 -6.52 -9.13
C LEU A 97 6.94 -5.40 -8.07
N ALA A 98 6.93 -5.76 -6.79
CA ALA A 98 7.04 -4.78 -5.71
C ALA A 98 8.33 -3.96 -5.84
N ARG A 99 9.46 -4.62 -6.08
CA ARG A 99 10.74 -3.93 -6.29
C ARG A 99 10.66 -2.92 -7.45
N THR A 100 10.02 -3.32 -8.54
CA THR A 100 9.85 -2.43 -9.70
C THR A 100 9.09 -1.16 -9.32
N PHE A 101 8.00 -1.28 -8.60
CA PHE A 101 7.24 -0.12 -8.15
C PHE A 101 8.04 0.76 -7.19
N PHE A 102 8.73 0.16 -6.23
CA PHE A 102 9.54 0.92 -5.27
C PHE A 102 10.72 1.62 -5.93
N ASP A 103 11.39 0.97 -6.86
CA ASP A 103 12.50 1.58 -7.60
C ASP A 103 12.02 2.79 -8.40
N ARG A 104 10.90 2.67 -9.08
CA ARG A 104 10.32 3.76 -9.86
C ARG A 104 9.88 4.94 -9.00
N ALA A 105 9.50 4.67 -7.76
CA ALA A 105 9.09 5.69 -6.80
C ALA A 105 10.25 6.32 -6.03
N GLY A 106 11.47 5.83 -6.21
CA GLY A 106 12.62 6.28 -5.44
C GLY A 106 12.61 5.82 -3.98
N LEU A 107 11.94 4.70 -3.69
CA LEU A 107 11.78 4.16 -2.34
C LEU A 107 12.61 2.87 -2.12
N THR A 108 13.54 2.56 -2.98
CA THR A 108 14.37 1.36 -2.92
C THR A 108 15.04 1.18 -1.56
N ASP A 109 15.52 2.27 -0.97
CA ASP A 109 16.23 2.25 0.31
C ASP A 109 15.33 2.00 1.51
N ARG A 110 14.00 1.99 1.33
CA ARG A 110 13.03 1.86 2.41
C ARG A 110 12.35 0.48 2.48
N ALA A 111 12.74 -0.41 1.59
CA ALA A 111 12.12 -1.74 1.53
C ALA A 111 13.13 -2.86 1.37
#